data_ec8bc48b83cc0c9915ce4248f1917065
#
_entry.id   ec8bc48b83cc0c9915ce4248f1917065
#
_cell.length_a   1.000
_cell.length_b   1.000
_cell.length_c   1.000
_cell.angle_alpha   90.00
_cell.angle_beta   90.00
_cell.angle_gamma   90.00
#
_symmetry.space_group_name_H-M   'P 1'
#
loop_
_entity.id
_entity.type
_entity.pdbx_description
1 polymer ?
#
loop_
_entity_poly.entity_id
_entity_poly.type
_entity_poly.pdbx_seq_one_letter_code
_entity_poly.pdbx_strand_id
1 'polypeptide(L)'
;MKWRDLLYFSKGERQALTLLLSLIAMAWIAIIGTDFYRSQFQTVPLVNTGIKQDSSQIYSNKTPSNSIRKEKESHSNETKIPSEWKSKRIRKESKPHFPSYPKAEKWPQGTVVELNSADTTALKMVPGIGSVFAKRIIKYRDLLGGFYSVEQLGEVYGIDEDRYEAMKSWFSVDPSVISHLFVNQLSAKELASHPYVSYKQARIIEKMIRKKGKLQGWEDLSLLEEFPEHEQQRLRYYLSFH
;
A
#
# COMPACT_ATOMS: atom_id res chain seq x y z
N MET A 1 -6.67 -40.59 -20.51
CA MET A 1 -5.23 -40.61 -20.34
C MET A 1 -4.91 -40.48 -18.86
N LYS A 2 -4.33 -41.52 -18.25
CA LYS A 2 -4.06 -41.52 -16.80
C LYS A 2 -2.73 -40.85 -16.54
N TRP A 3 -2.72 -39.83 -15.71
CA TRP A 3 -1.55 -39.03 -15.29
C TRP A 3 -0.38 -39.84 -14.73
N ARG A 4 -0.59 -41.14 -14.48
CA ARG A 4 0.42 -42.06 -13.93
C ARG A 4 1.46 -42.53 -14.94
N ASP A 5 1.21 -42.37 -16.23
CA ASP A 5 2.10 -42.88 -17.30
C ASP A 5 3.15 -41.86 -17.77
N LEU A 6 3.12 -40.63 -17.23
CA LEU A 6 4.04 -39.55 -17.62
C LEU A 6 5.31 -39.48 -16.74
N LEU A 7 5.48 -40.35 -15.74
CA LEU A 7 6.58 -40.30 -14.78
C LEU A 7 7.43 -41.58 -14.70
N TYR A 8 7.70 -42.18 -15.85
CA TYR A 8 8.71 -43.27 -15.92
C TYR A 8 10.13 -42.68 -16.08
N PHE A 9 10.62 -42.10 -15.00
CA PHE A 9 12.04 -41.71 -14.92
C PHE A 9 12.90 -42.87 -14.40
N SER A 10 14.07 -43.09 -15.02
CA SER A 10 15.08 -44.02 -14.53
C SER A 10 15.59 -43.56 -13.14
N LYS A 11 16.22 -44.47 -12.38
CA LYS A 11 16.76 -44.14 -11.04
C LYS A 11 17.73 -42.93 -11.08
N GLY A 12 18.52 -42.78 -12.15
CA GLY A 12 19.45 -41.67 -12.34
C GLY A 12 18.73 -40.32 -12.62
N GLU A 13 17.68 -40.37 -13.43
CA GLU A 13 16.89 -39.19 -13.76
C GLU A 13 16.13 -38.63 -12.54
N ARG A 14 15.63 -39.51 -11.65
CA ARG A 14 15.01 -39.09 -10.38
C ARG A 14 16.00 -38.39 -9.47
N GLN A 15 17.26 -38.87 -9.37
CA GLN A 15 18.33 -38.21 -8.62
C GLN A 15 18.68 -36.86 -9.22
N ALA A 16 18.78 -36.74 -10.53
CA ALA A 16 19.07 -35.49 -11.22
C ALA A 16 17.90 -34.47 -10.99
N LEU A 17 16.66 -34.94 -11.08
CA LEU A 17 15.47 -34.08 -10.86
C LEU A 17 15.40 -33.59 -9.41
N THR A 18 15.66 -34.45 -8.43
CA THR A 18 15.67 -34.04 -7.01
C THR A 18 16.79 -33.05 -6.69
N LEU A 19 17.97 -33.23 -7.26
CA LEU A 19 19.08 -32.28 -7.14
C LEU A 19 18.74 -30.93 -7.79
N LEU A 20 18.13 -30.94 -8.99
CA LEU A 20 17.71 -29.72 -9.66
C LEU A 20 16.64 -28.96 -8.84
N LEU A 21 15.64 -29.67 -8.33
CA LEU A 21 14.61 -29.06 -7.49
C LEU A 21 15.16 -28.49 -6.17
N SER A 22 16.14 -29.19 -5.56
CA SER A 22 16.79 -28.67 -4.35
C SER A 22 17.63 -27.42 -4.62
N LEU A 23 18.32 -27.33 -5.76
CA LEU A 23 19.06 -26.14 -6.17
C LEU A 23 18.11 -24.96 -6.46
N ILE A 24 16.98 -25.20 -7.12
CA ILE A 24 15.96 -24.17 -7.34
C ILE A 24 15.39 -23.67 -6.01
N ALA A 25 15.06 -24.58 -5.08
CA ALA A 25 14.58 -24.20 -3.76
C ALA A 25 15.59 -23.37 -2.96
N MET A 26 16.88 -23.73 -3.00
CA MET A 26 17.95 -22.94 -2.37
C MET A 26 18.11 -21.55 -3.02
N ALA A 27 18.03 -21.46 -4.35
CA ALA A 27 18.06 -20.17 -5.05
C ALA A 27 16.88 -19.27 -4.64
N TRP A 28 15.68 -19.84 -4.51
CA TRP A 28 14.48 -19.09 -4.03
C TRP A 28 14.65 -18.60 -2.60
N ILE A 29 15.20 -19.42 -1.70
CA ILE A 29 15.48 -19.03 -0.31
C ILE A 29 16.51 -17.90 -0.27
N ALA A 30 17.54 -17.97 -1.10
CA ALA A 30 18.55 -16.91 -1.19
C ALA A 30 17.96 -15.58 -1.71
N ILE A 31 17.07 -15.62 -2.70
CA ILE A 31 16.40 -14.43 -3.24
C ILE A 31 15.49 -13.79 -2.18
N ILE A 32 14.66 -14.59 -1.50
CA ILE A 32 13.79 -14.12 -0.42
C ILE A 32 14.62 -13.57 0.75
N GLY A 33 15.72 -14.22 1.09
CA GLY A 33 16.66 -13.79 2.13
C GLY A 33 17.30 -12.43 1.82
N THR A 34 17.68 -12.17 0.57
CA THR A 34 18.27 -10.87 0.15
C THR A 34 17.25 -9.75 0.17
N ASP A 35 16.00 -10.00 -0.19
CA ASP A 35 14.94 -9.00 -0.10
C ASP A 35 14.58 -8.65 1.36
N PHE A 36 14.56 -9.66 2.24
CA PHE A 36 14.37 -9.47 3.67
C PHE A 36 15.52 -8.67 4.31
N TYR A 37 16.78 -8.97 3.96
CA TYR A 37 17.95 -8.21 4.43
C TYR A 37 17.96 -6.79 3.89
N ARG A 38 17.56 -6.57 2.66
CA ARG A 38 17.52 -5.23 2.04
C ARG A 38 16.46 -4.32 2.68
N SER A 39 15.36 -4.87 3.16
CA SER A 39 14.32 -4.12 3.87
C SER A 39 14.73 -3.67 5.28
N GLN A 40 15.70 -4.35 5.90
CA GLN A 40 16.20 -4.02 7.25
C GLN A 40 17.26 -2.90 7.25
N PHE A 41 17.94 -2.62 6.11
CA PHE A 41 19.08 -1.71 6.04
C PHE A 41 18.86 -0.44 5.22
N GLN A 42 17.63 -0.05 4.93
CA GLN A 42 17.37 1.31 4.43
C GLN A 42 17.25 2.30 5.59
N THR A 43 18.36 2.52 6.28
CA THR A 43 18.53 3.72 7.09
C THR A 43 18.87 4.89 6.17
N VAL A 44 17.92 5.80 6.03
CA VAL A 44 18.11 7.09 5.37
C VAL A 44 19.18 7.88 6.15
N PRO A 45 20.21 8.44 5.52
CA PRO A 45 21.15 9.31 6.23
C PRO A 45 20.44 10.62 6.60
N LEU A 46 20.29 10.86 7.91
CA LEU A 46 19.86 12.14 8.47
C LEU A 46 20.94 13.20 8.18
N VAL A 47 20.59 14.15 7.33
CA VAL A 47 21.31 15.43 7.25
C VAL A 47 21.06 16.19 8.55
N ASN A 48 22.14 16.39 9.29
CA ASN A 48 22.20 17.04 10.59
C ASN A 48 22.15 18.56 10.39
N THR A 49 21.03 19.20 10.70
CA THR A 49 20.98 20.62 11.01
C THR A 49 20.52 20.78 12.44
N GLY A 50 21.48 21.18 13.27
CA GLY A 50 21.31 21.29 14.70
C GLY A 50 20.32 22.40 15.11
N ILE A 51 19.41 22.04 15.99
CA ILE A 51 18.84 22.93 17.00
C ILE A 51 18.70 22.11 18.29
N LYS A 52 19.43 22.59 19.33
CA LYS A 52 19.32 22.10 20.70
C LYS A 52 17.96 22.47 21.27
N GLN A 53 17.25 21.54 21.89
CA GLN A 53 16.54 21.83 23.13
C GLN A 53 16.18 20.54 23.89
N ASP A 54 16.38 20.64 25.20
CA ASP A 54 16.26 19.69 26.28
C ASP A 54 14.86 19.08 26.47
N SER A 55 14.89 17.95 27.06
CA SER A 55 14.04 17.38 28.12
C SER A 55 13.50 15.97 27.84
N SER A 56 14.24 15.00 28.35
CA SER A 56 13.81 13.80 29.12
C SER A 56 12.28 13.49 29.19
N GLN A 57 11.90 12.33 28.75
CA GLN A 57 11.31 11.28 29.58
C GLN A 57 11.07 9.99 28.78
N ILE A 58 11.68 8.96 29.27
CA ILE A 58 11.63 7.57 28.84
C ILE A 58 10.29 6.97 29.30
N TYR A 59 9.50 6.38 28.38
CA TYR A 59 8.52 5.36 28.77
C TYR A 59 8.73 4.08 27.97
N SER A 60 9.37 3.14 28.65
CA SER A 60 9.41 1.72 28.31
C SER A 60 8.06 1.10 28.67
N ASN A 61 7.32 0.56 27.71
CA ASN A 61 6.21 -0.34 27.98
C ASN A 61 6.46 -1.70 27.32
N LYS A 62 6.94 -2.62 28.16
CA LYS A 62 6.90 -4.05 27.94
C LYS A 62 5.45 -4.54 28.04
N THR A 63 4.99 -5.22 27.01
CA THR A 63 3.75 -6.01 27.04
C THR A 63 4.10 -7.45 27.44
N PRO A 64 3.48 -8.06 28.45
CA PRO A 64 3.61 -9.49 28.71
C PRO A 64 2.54 -10.27 27.95
N SER A 65 2.97 -11.23 27.16
CA SER A 65 2.12 -12.27 26.58
C SER A 65 1.67 -13.26 27.66
N ASN A 66 0.36 -13.45 27.81
CA ASN A 66 -0.20 -14.50 28.67
C ASN A 66 -0.74 -15.62 27.80
N SER A 67 -0.02 -16.75 27.81
CA SER A 67 -0.50 -18.03 27.32
C SER A 67 -1.24 -18.75 28.45
N ILE A 68 -2.55 -18.96 28.31
CA ILE A 68 -3.33 -19.73 29.27
C ILE A 68 -3.40 -21.18 28.79
N ARG A 69 -2.70 -22.04 29.52
CA ARG A 69 -2.81 -23.50 29.46
C ARG A 69 -3.98 -23.94 30.37
N LYS A 70 -4.94 -24.66 29.78
CA LYS A 70 -6.01 -25.33 30.54
C LYS A 70 -5.45 -26.55 31.24
N GLU A 71 -5.61 -26.63 32.55
CA GLU A 71 -5.67 -27.90 33.27
C GLU A 71 -6.90 -27.90 34.19
N LYS A 72 -7.69 -28.96 34.03
CA LYS A 72 -8.79 -29.33 34.92
C LYS A 72 -8.23 -30.05 36.12
N GLU A 73 -8.57 -29.62 37.33
CA GLU A 73 -8.77 -30.56 38.44
C GLU A 73 -9.78 -30.01 39.42
N SER A 74 -10.71 -30.88 39.75
CA SER A 74 -11.79 -30.70 40.70
C SER A 74 -11.27 -30.92 42.13
N HIS A 75 -11.47 -29.96 43.03
CA HIS A 75 -11.61 -30.29 44.45
C HIS A 75 -12.56 -29.31 45.13
N SER A 76 -13.64 -29.88 45.64
CA SER A 76 -14.61 -29.26 46.50
C SER A 76 -13.99 -29.01 47.90
N ASN A 77 -13.95 -27.74 48.33
CA ASN A 77 -13.89 -27.41 49.74
C ASN A 77 -14.70 -26.14 50.01
N GLU A 78 -15.83 -26.35 50.67
CA GLU A 78 -16.65 -25.30 51.27
C GLU A 78 -15.84 -24.56 52.31
N THR A 79 -15.49 -23.32 52.03
CA THR A 79 -14.99 -22.40 53.05
C THR A 79 -16.01 -21.29 53.24
N LYS A 80 -16.66 -21.30 54.42
CA LYS A 80 -17.63 -20.30 54.85
C LYS A 80 -17.03 -18.89 54.76
N ILE A 81 -17.62 -18.05 53.94
CA ILE A 81 -17.28 -16.63 53.84
C ILE A 81 -17.89 -15.90 55.01
N PRO A 82 -17.11 -15.14 55.83
CA PRO A 82 -17.64 -14.34 56.93
C PRO A 82 -18.59 -13.25 56.41
N SER A 83 -19.70 -13.06 57.11
CA SER A 83 -20.82 -12.17 56.76
C SER A 83 -20.49 -10.66 56.76
N GLU A 84 -19.26 -10.30 57.00
CA GLU A 84 -18.83 -8.90 57.19
C GLU A 84 -18.44 -8.16 55.88
N TRP A 85 -18.42 -8.87 54.74
CA TRP A 85 -18.03 -8.27 53.45
C TRP A 85 -19.22 -7.75 52.62
N LYS A 86 -20.45 -7.79 53.15
CA LYS A 86 -21.66 -7.40 52.39
C LYS A 86 -21.99 -5.91 52.37
N SER A 87 -21.15 -5.03 52.88
CA SER A 87 -21.47 -3.57 52.91
C SER A 87 -20.44 -2.62 52.35
N LYS A 88 -19.44 -3.06 51.58
CA LYS A 88 -18.71 -2.11 50.75
C LYS A 88 -19.44 -1.95 49.41
N ARG A 89 -20.36 -0.99 49.36
CA ARG A 89 -20.87 -0.44 48.09
C ARG A 89 -19.66 -0.13 47.21
N ILE A 90 -19.55 -0.89 46.12
CA ILE A 90 -18.60 -0.58 45.05
C ILE A 90 -18.91 0.86 44.60
N ARG A 91 -18.06 1.79 45.03
CA ARG A 91 -18.03 3.15 44.51
C ARG A 91 -17.88 2.98 43.01
N LYS A 92 -18.89 3.38 42.23
CA LYS A 92 -18.75 3.45 40.78
C LYS A 92 -17.53 4.30 40.49
N GLU A 93 -16.42 3.64 40.15
CA GLU A 93 -15.26 4.35 39.64
C GLU A 93 -15.74 5.11 38.40
N SER A 94 -15.67 6.41 38.49
CA SER A 94 -15.91 7.28 37.35
C SER A 94 -14.97 6.83 36.23
N LYS A 95 -15.53 6.42 35.08
CA LYS A 95 -14.73 6.09 33.90
C LYS A 95 -13.72 7.20 33.70
N PRO A 96 -12.44 6.89 33.44
CA PRO A 96 -11.44 7.93 33.21
C PRO A 96 -11.95 8.84 32.11
N HIS A 97 -12.06 10.12 32.43
CA HIS A 97 -12.46 11.15 31.48
C HIS A 97 -11.29 11.37 30.54
N PHE A 98 -11.29 10.69 29.40
CA PHE A 98 -10.35 11.00 28.33
C PHE A 98 -10.66 12.41 27.81
N PRO A 99 -9.65 13.28 27.68
CA PRO A 99 -9.87 14.60 27.10
C PRO A 99 -10.52 14.42 25.71
N SER A 100 -11.70 14.98 25.54
CA SER A 100 -12.36 14.99 24.22
C SER A 100 -11.55 15.93 23.33
N TYR A 101 -10.81 15.36 22.41
CA TYR A 101 -10.20 16.17 21.36
C TYR A 101 -11.30 16.86 20.56
N PRO A 102 -11.15 18.14 20.18
CA PRO A 102 -12.12 18.81 19.35
C PRO A 102 -12.35 17.99 18.09
N LYS A 103 -13.61 17.66 17.81
CA LYS A 103 -13.97 16.96 16.57
C LYS A 103 -13.51 17.85 15.41
N ALA A 104 -12.68 17.30 14.53
CA ALA A 104 -12.27 18.01 13.34
C ALA A 104 -13.52 18.42 12.56
N GLU A 105 -13.62 19.70 12.26
CA GLU A 105 -14.67 20.26 11.44
C GLU A 105 -14.69 19.56 10.09
N LYS A 106 -15.89 19.25 9.58
CA LYS A 106 -16.06 18.54 8.31
C LYS A 106 -16.87 19.40 7.36
N TRP A 107 -16.63 19.24 6.07
CA TRP A 107 -17.43 19.91 5.06
C TRP A 107 -18.91 19.54 5.17
N PRO A 108 -19.82 20.50 4.94
CA PRO A 108 -21.25 20.22 4.85
C PRO A 108 -21.54 19.33 3.64
N GLN A 109 -22.62 18.54 3.75
CA GLN A 109 -23.04 17.67 2.65
C GLN A 109 -23.34 18.48 1.37
N GLY A 110 -22.90 18.00 0.23
CA GLY A 110 -23.00 18.69 -1.06
C GLY A 110 -21.77 19.52 -1.45
N THR A 111 -20.77 19.63 -0.56
CA THR A 111 -19.47 20.23 -0.95
C THR A 111 -18.73 19.30 -1.88
N VAL A 112 -18.24 19.83 -3.01
CA VAL A 112 -17.40 19.09 -3.95
C VAL A 112 -15.99 19.64 -3.89
N VAL A 113 -14.99 18.75 -3.76
CA VAL A 113 -13.56 19.07 -3.65
C VAL A 113 -12.88 18.61 -4.92
N GLU A 114 -12.12 19.50 -5.56
CA GLU A 114 -11.32 19.14 -6.74
C GLU A 114 -10.07 18.39 -6.29
N LEU A 115 -9.88 17.14 -6.79
CA LEU A 115 -8.94 16.17 -6.26
C LEU A 115 -7.48 16.51 -6.59
N ASN A 116 -7.23 17.08 -7.77
CA ASN A 116 -5.88 17.40 -8.24
C ASN A 116 -5.29 18.63 -7.55
N SER A 117 -6.14 19.56 -7.10
CA SER A 117 -5.71 20.79 -6.41
C SER A 117 -5.83 20.71 -4.88
N ALA A 118 -6.62 19.75 -4.35
CA ALA A 118 -6.83 19.63 -2.92
C ALA A 118 -5.55 19.38 -2.13
N ASP A 119 -5.38 20.13 -1.03
CA ASP A 119 -4.32 19.91 -0.06
C ASP A 119 -4.74 18.91 1.04
N THR A 120 -3.78 18.55 1.89
CA THR A 120 -4.05 17.63 3.03
C THR A 120 -5.15 18.17 3.96
N THR A 121 -5.29 19.49 4.07
CA THR A 121 -6.27 20.12 4.96
C THR A 121 -7.66 20.01 4.38
N ALA A 122 -7.84 20.35 3.11
CA ALA A 122 -9.11 20.21 2.40
C ALA A 122 -9.58 18.75 2.38
N LEU A 123 -8.69 17.81 2.07
CA LEU A 123 -9.02 16.38 2.08
C LEU A 123 -9.48 15.88 3.46
N LYS A 124 -8.85 16.33 4.55
CA LYS A 124 -9.27 15.96 5.91
C LYS A 124 -10.65 16.50 6.30
N MET A 125 -11.14 17.54 5.66
CA MET A 125 -12.47 18.07 5.88
C MET A 125 -13.57 17.17 5.27
N VAL A 126 -13.22 16.29 4.33
CA VAL A 126 -14.16 15.31 3.76
C VAL A 126 -14.47 14.22 4.80
N PRO A 127 -15.76 13.89 5.02
CA PRO A 127 -16.16 12.80 5.90
C PRO A 127 -15.50 11.48 5.50
N GLY A 128 -15.01 10.70 6.48
CA GLY A 128 -14.32 9.44 6.24
C GLY A 128 -12.82 9.58 5.93
N ILE A 129 -12.33 10.77 5.59
CA ILE A 129 -10.91 11.00 5.33
C ILE A 129 -10.21 11.57 6.56
N GLY A 130 -9.25 10.79 7.07
CA GLY A 130 -8.32 11.20 8.12
C GLY A 130 -6.95 11.56 7.54
N SER A 131 -6.02 11.96 8.41
CA SER A 131 -4.65 12.37 8.01
C SER A 131 -3.90 11.30 7.22
N VAL A 132 -4.15 10.00 7.50
CA VAL A 132 -3.49 8.89 6.81
C VAL A 132 -3.97 8.78 5.37
N PHE A 133 -5.29 8.80 5.15
CA PHE A 133 -5.86 8.72 3.80
C PHE A 133 -5.55 9.98 2.98
N ALA A 134 -5.65 11.18 3.57
CA ALA A 134 -5.27 12.41 2.88
C ALA A 134 -3.82 12.37 2.35
N LYS A 135 -2.87 11.89 3.16
CA LYS A 135 -1.47 11.72 2.73
C LYS A 135 -1.32 10.67 1.63
N ARG A 136 -2.07 9.56 1.71
CA ARG A 136 -2.02 8.50 0.69
C ARG A 136 -2.58 8.97 -0.65
N ILE A 137 -3.70 9.69 -0.62
CA ILE A 137 -4.31 10.28 -1.82
C ILE A 137 -3.33 11.23 -2.50
N ILE A 138 -2.72 12.17 -1.76
CA ILE A 138 -1.72 13.08 -2.32
C ILE A 138 -0.53 12.32 -2.87
N LYS A 139 0.02 11.37 -2.11
CA LYS A 139 1.15 10.56 -2.59
C LYS A 139 0.82 9.82 -3.88
N TYR A 140 -0.37 9.25 -3.98
CA TYR A 140 -0.79 8.52 -5.18
C TYR A 140 -1.03 9.47 -6.35
N ARG A 141 -1.66 10.64 -6.10
CA ARG A 141 -1.78 11.72 -7.08
C ARG A 141 -0.42 12.13 -7.66
N ASP A 142 0.55 12.34 -6.79
CA ASP A 142 1.90 12.78 -7.20
C ASP A 142 2.62 11.70 -8.01
N LEU A 143 2.38 10.41 -7.72
CA LEU A 143 2.90 9.27 -8.49
C LEU A 143 2.25 9.16 -9.86
N LEU A 144 0.95 9.45 -9.98
CA LEU A 144 0.21 9.45 -11.24
C LEU A 144 0.53 10.69 -12.09
N GLY A 145 0.99 11.77 -11.48
CA GLY A 145 1.04 13.09 -12.12
C GLY A 145 -0.31 13.81 -12.14
N GLY A 146 -1.31 13.29 -11.43
CA GLY A 146 -2.69 13.77 -11.34
C GLY A 146 -3.70 12.67 -11.62
N PHE A 147 -4.92 12.84 -11.12
CA PHE A 147 -6.04 11.94 -11.41
C PHE A 147 -6.72 12.36 -12.71
N TYR A 148 -7.11 11.42 -13.57
CA TYR A 148 -7.97 11.71 -14.72
C TYR A 148 -9.45 11.45 -14.41
N SER A 149 -9.73 10.68 -13.36
CA SER A 149 -11.10 10.39 -12.93
C SER A 149 -11.19 10.11 -11.43
N VAL A 150 -12.40 10.25 -10.87
CA VAL A 150 -12.65 10.01 -9.43
C VAL A 150 -12.50 8.52 -9.08
N GLU A 151 -12.74 7.63 -10.03
CA GLU A 151 -12.64 6.17 -9.86
C GLU A 151 -11.25 5.73 -9.42
N GLN A 152 -10.21 6.47 -9.80
CA GLN A 152 -8.84 6.17 -9.39
C GLN A 152 -8.60 6.29 -7.87
N LEU A 153 -9.53 6.89 -7.11
CA LEU A 153 -9.47 6.85 -5.65
C LEU A 153 -9.53 5.42 -5.10
N GLY A 154 -10.24 4.51 -5.78
CA GLY A 154 -10.29 3.09 -5.42
C GLY A 154 -8.94 2.37 -5.53
N GLU A 155 -7.99 2.95 -6.26
CA GLU A 155 -6.63 2.40 -6.39
C GLU A 155 -5.70 2.84 -5.25
N VAL A 156 -6.11 3.81 -4.44
CA VAL A 156 -5.32 4.31 -3.30
C VAL A 156 -5.31 3.27 -2.18
N TYR A 157 -4.14 2.89 -1.74
CA TYR A 157 -3.96 1.86 -0.70
C TYR A 157 -4.80 2.09 0.55
N GLY A 158 -5.71 1.14 0.81
CA GLY A 158 -6.61 1.12 1.97
C GLY A 158 -7.95 1.84 1.74
N ILE A 159 -8.22 2.34 0.54
CA ILE A 159 -9.56 2.71 0.10
C ILE A 159 -10.15 1.45 -0.57
N ASP A 160 -11.07 0.83 0.14
CA ASP A 160 -11.89 -0.28 -0.36
C ASP A 160 -13.13 0.26 -1.07
N GLU A 161 -13.91 -0.63 -1.71
CA GLU A 161 -15.10 -0.27 -2.47
C GLU A 161 -16.11 0.48 -1.61
N ASP A 162 -16.37 0.03 -0.37
CA ASP A 162 -17.32 0.66 0.52
C ASP A 162 -16.93 2.11 0.86
N ARG A 163 -15.65 2.35 1.06
CA ARG A 163 -15.12 3.70 1.31
C ARG A 163 -15.15 4.56 0.08
N TYR A 164 -14.77 4.00 -1.06
CA TYR A 164 -14.85 4.70 -2.33
C TYR A 164 -16.29 5.15 -2.60
N GLU A 165 -17.27 4.26 -2.50
CA GLU A 165 -18.68 4.57 -2.67
C GLU A 165 -19.18 5.68 -1.70
N ALA A 166 -18.73 5.62 -0.43
CA ALA A 166 -19.10 6.61 0.58
C ALA A 166 -18.50 8.00 0.32
N MET A 167 -17.38 8.09 -0.42
CA MET A 167 -16.69 9.37 -0.59
C MET A 167 -16.67 9.92 -2.03
N LYS A 168 -16.95 9.09 -3.05
CA LYS A 168 -16.85 9.53 -4.45
C LYS A 168 -17.65 10.79 -4.78
N SER A 169 -18.83 10.98 -4.15
CA SER A 169 -19.69 12.14 -4.38
C SER A 169 -19.11 13.46 -3.84
N TRP A 170 -18.03 13.39 -3.04
CA TRP A 170 -17.36 14.56 -2.50
C TRP A 170 -16.28 15.11 -3.43
N PHE A 171 -16.00 14.44 -4.55
CA PHE A 171 -14.89 14.78 -5.41
C PHE A 171 -15.28 15.08 -6.84
N SER A 172 -14.53 16.00 -7.43
CA SER A 172 -14.43 16.20 -8.86
C SER A 172 -12.97 16.09 -9.30
N VAL A 173 -12.75 15.88 -10.59
CA VAL A 173 -11.42 15.81 -11.19
C VAL A 173 -11.39 16.67 -12.44
N ASP A 174 -10.38 17.51 -12.55
CA ASP A 174 -10.01 18.20 -13.78
C ASP A 174 -8.79 17.52 -14.40
N PRO A 175 -8.97 16.78 -15.52
CA PRO A 175 -7.86 16.10 -16.18
C PRO A 175 -6.86 17.03 -16.86
N SER A 176 -7.22 18.30 -17.09
CA SER A 176 -6.36 19.25 -17.81
C SER A 176 -5.06 19.60 -17.07
N VAL A 177 -5.01 19.35 -15.76
CA VAL A 177 -3.85 19.65 -14.90
C VAL A 177 -2.89 18.47 -14.73
N ILE A 178 -3.11 17.37 -15.45
CA ILE A 178 -2.25 16.18 -15.37
C ILE A 178 -0.86 16.49 -15.95
N SER A 179 0.17 16.09 -15.20
CA SER A 179 1.55 16.12 -15.69
C SER A 179 1.82 14.96 -16.63
N HIS A 180 2.18 15.28 -17.87
CA HIS A 180 2.45 14.27 -18.90
C HIS A 180 3.89 13.75 -18.82
N LEU A 181 4.05 12.46 -19.12
CA LEU A 181 5.32 11.79 -19.31
C LEU A 181 5.73 11.90 -20.80
N PHE A 182 6.78 12.66 -21.08
CA PHE A 182 7.30 12.82 -22.43
C PHE A 182 8.10 11.59 -22.87
N VAL A 183 7.41 10.66 -23.53
CA VAL A 183 7.91 9.32 -23.87
C VAL A 183 9.29 9.33 -24.54
N ASN A 184 9.51 10.28 -25.43
CA ASN A 184 10.76 10.39 -26.19
C ASN A 184 11.94 10.98 -25.39
N GLN A 185 11.71 11.50 -24.18
CA GLN A 185 12.72 12.18 -23.38
C GLN A 185 13.11 11.38 -22.14
N LEU A 186 12.23 10.50 -21.67
CA LEU A 186 12.40 9.77 -20.42
C LEU A 186 13.07 8.40 -20.66
N SER A 187 13.90 8.00 -19.70
CA SER A 187 14.48 6.66 -19.65
C SER A 187 13.43 5.61 -19.26
N ALA A 188 13.71 4.33 -19.55
CA ALA A 188 12.83 3.24 -19.13
C ALA A 188 12.60 3.21 -17.61
N LYS A 189 13.57 3.62 -16.80
CA LYS A 189 13.45 3.69 -15.35
C LYS A 189 12.47 4.79 -14.92
N GLU A 190 12.54 5.94 -15.54
CA GLU A 190 11.64 7.07 -15.26
C GLU A 190 10.22 6.76 -15.71
N LEU A 191 10.05 6.20 -16.89
CA LEU A 191 8.73 5.73 -17.38
C LEU A 191 8.12 4.69 -16.44
N ALA A 192 8.90 3.72 -15.98
CA ALA A 192 8.46 2.67 -15.06
C ALA A 192 8.23 3.16 -13.62
N SER A 193 8.51 4.41 -13.29
CA SER A 193 8.13 5.01 -12.01
C SER A 193 6.64 5.33 -11.92
N HIS A 194 5.97 5.46 -13.07
CA HIS A 194 4.53 5.69 -13.15
C HIS A 194 3.74 4.40 -12.87
N PRO A 195 2.69 4.42 -12.02
CA PRO A 195 1.94 3.22 -11.61
C PRO A 195 1.37 2.39 -12.75
N TYR A 196 1.02 3.03 -13.86
CA TYR A 196 0.41 2.36 -15.04
C TYR A 196 1.41 1.91 -16.10
N VAL A 197 2.70 2.19 -15.93
CA VAL A 197 3.73 1.77 -16.87
C VAL A 197 4.55 0.65 -16.26
N SER A 198 4.36 -0.57 -16.72
CA SER A 198 5.19 -1.70 -16.28
C SER A 198 6.63 -1.54 -16.79
N TYR A 199 7.59 -2.12 -16.05
CA TYR A 199 8.99 -2.12 -16.48
C TYR A 199 9.19 -2.74 -17.87
N LYS A 200 8.39 -3.77 -18.22
CA LYS A 200 8.42 -4.39 -19.56
C LYS A 200 8.01 -3.41 -20.63
N GLN A 201 6.92 -2.68 -20.42
CA GLN A 201 6.45 -1.64 -21.36
C GLN A 201 7.48 -0.53 -21.53
N ALA A 202 8.03 -0.02 -20.42
CA ALA A 202 9.06 1.02 -20.45
C ALA A 202 10.31 0.59 -21.25
N ARG A 203 10.76 -0.65 -21.09
CA ARG A 203 11.88 -1.22 -21.84
C ARG A 203 11.58 -1.38 -23.34
N ILE A 204 10.36 -1.71 -23.68
CA ILE A 204 9.92 -1.81 -25.07
C ILE A 204 9.91 -0.43 -25.71
N ILE A 205 9.35 0.58 -25.03
CA ILE A 205 9.38 1.98 -25.48
C ILE A 205 10.83 2.42 -25.73
N GLU A 206 11.73 2.24 -24.76
CA GLU A 206 13.15 2.59 -24.91
C GLU A 206 13.81 1.90 -26.11
N LYS A 207 13.54 0.59 -26.29
CA LYS A 207 14.06 -0.19 -27.41
C LYS A 207 13.53 0.34 -28.76
N MET A 208 12.26 0.72 -28.81
CA MET A 208 11.66 1.28 -30.03
C MET A 208 12.23 2.65 -30.36
N ILE A 209 12.39 3.52 -29.36
CA ILE A 209 13.04 4.83 -29.54
C ILE A 209 14.46 4.65 -30.06
N ARG A 210 15.23 3.71 -29.48
CA ARG A 210 16.59 3.40 -29.95
C ARG A 210 16.64 2.89 -31.38
N LYS A 211 15.58 2.16 -31.84
CA LYS A 211 15.48 1.62 -33.19
C LYS A 211 14.95 2.62 -34.21
N LYS A 212 13.93 3.41 -33.87
CA LYS A 212 13.22 4.34 -34.76
C LYS A 212 13.68 5.79 -34.66
N GLY A 213 14.43 6.13 -33.59
CA GLY A 213 14.84 7.47 -33.24
C GLY A 213 13.82 8.22 -32.38
N LYS A 214 12.53 8.22 -32.79
CA LYS A 214 11.44 8.90 -32.07
C LYS A 214 10.13 8.16 -32.32
N LEU A 215 9.29 8.04 -31.30
CA LEU A 215 7.91 7.58 -31.46
C LEU A 215 7.01 8.76 -31.77
N GLN A 216 6.12 8.59 -32.77
CA GLN A 216 5.25 9.66 -33.27
C GLN A 216 3.90 9.71 -32.54
N GLY A 217 3.42 8.57 -32.07
CA GLY A 217 2.11 8.48 -31.45
C GLY A 217 1.76 7.08 -30.96
N TRP A 218 0.50 6.90 -30.66
CA TRP A 218 -0.05 5.62 -30.18
C TRP A 218 0.00 4.52 -31.25
N GLU A 219 0.02 4.88 -32.54
CA GLU A 219 0.11 3.94 -33.66
C GLU A 219 1.39 3.07 -33.54
N ASP A 220 2.46 3.63 -33.04
CA ASP A 220 3.71 2.90 -32.81
C ASP A 220 3.61 1.83 -31.74
N LEU A 221 2.71 1.98 -30.76
CA LEU A 221 2.56 1.10 -29.62
C LEU A 221 1.33 0.17 -29.71
N SER A 222 0.30 0.58 -30.45
CA SER A 222 -1.01 -0.07 -30.48
C SER A 222 -1.00 -1.49 -31.04
N LEU A 223 0.01 -1.85 -31.81
CA LEU A 223 0.17 -3.20 -32.37
C LEU A 223 0.95 -4.16 -31.48
N LEU A 224 1.39 -3.69 -30.33
CA LEU A 224 2.20 -4.48 -29.41
C LEU A 224 1.29 -5.16 -28.36
N GLU A 225 1.54 -6.44 -28.10
CA GLU A 225 0.79 -7.23 -27.11
C GLU A 225 0.88 -6.64 -25.69
N GLU A 226 1.96 -5.92 -25.41
CA GLU A 226 2.20 -5.29 -24.12
C GLU A 226 1.36 -4.03 -23.89
N PHE A 227 0.66 -3.54 -24.90
CA PHE A 227 -0.21 -2.36 -24.83
C PHE A 227 -1.62 -2.70 -25.30
N PRO A 228 -2.35 -3.57 -24.58
CA PRO A 228 -3.73 -3.87 -24.93
C PRO A 228 -4.60 -2.61 -24.82
N GLU A 229 -5.71 -2.57 -25.55
CA GLU A 229 -6.52 -1.36 -25.69
C GLU A 229 -6.97 -0.75 -24.35
N HIS A 230 -7.36 -1.58 -23.39
CA HIS A 230 -7.79 -1.12 -22.07
C HIS A 230 -6.67 -0.40 -21.29
N GLU A 231 -5.40 -0.83 -21.45
CA GLU A 231 -4.26 -0.11 -20.86
C GLU A 231 -3.92 1.16 -21.62
N GLN A 232 -4.02 1.12 -22.97
CA GLN A 232 -3.83 2.32 -23.78
C GLN A 232 -4.81 3.43 -23.39
N GLN A 233 -6.10 3.10 -23.17
CA GLN A 233 -7.12 4.08 -22.75
C GLN A 233 -6.73 4.81 -21.47
N ARG A 234 -6.15 4.11 -20.50
CA ARG A 234 -5.66 4.70 -19.23
C ARG A 234 -4.38 5.52 -19.44
N LEU A 235 -3.44 4.98 -20.22
CA LEU A 235 -2.14 5.61 -20.48
C LEU A 235 -2.23 6.86 -21.35
N ARG A 236 -3.28 7.02 -22.18
CA ARG A 236 -3.50 8.20 -23.03
C ARG A 236 -3.59 9.50 -22.24
N TYR A 237 -4.00 9.45 -20.99
CA TYR A 237 -4.05 10.62 -20.11
C TYR A 237 -2.67 11.04 -19.61
N TYR A 238 -1.68 10.15 -19.66
CA TYR A 238 -0.37 10.37 -19.04
C TYR A 238 0.79 10.43 -20.04
N LEU A 239 0.74 9.69 -21.13
CA LEU A 239 1.84 9.64 -22.10
C LEU A 239 1.69 10.70 -23.18
N SER A 240 2.78 11.46 -23.42
CA SER A 240 2.91 12.42 -24.51
C SER A 240 4.09 12.05 -25.40
N PHE A 241 3.91 12.15 -26.69
CA PHE A 241 4.94 11.81 -27.71
C PHE A 241 5.65 13.05 -28.29
N HIS A 242 5.26 14.24 -27.83
CA HIS A 242 5.79 15.53 -28.33
C HIS A 242 7.08 15.95 -27.64
#